data_79f2f19bab79555720646808a5b53993
#
_entry.id   79f2f19bab79555720646808a5b53993
#
_cell.length_a   1.000
_cell.length_b   1.000
_cell.length_c   1.000
_cell.angle_alpha   90.00
_cell.angle_beta   90.00
_cell.angle_gamma   90.00
#
_symmetry.space_group_name_H-M   'P 1'
#
loop_
_entity.id
_entity.type
_entity.pdbx_description
1 polymer ?
#
loop_
_entity_poly.entity_id
_entity_poly.type
_entity_poly.pdbx_seq_one_letter_code
_entity_poly.pdbx_strand_id
1 'polypeptide(L)'
;VLDILSQYGSYASYEDLRSRYTELPKNSFDYEVVEKAKSVAVIPYAGSWKDLGTWNTLTEEMGESVSGRVSVDEGSCSGVHAINELGIPVVIAGLHDSVVVATPDGVLVSGKEDSAHIKSLVKEAAEDRPMQETMTWGSYRVVDSGSYRDGSRSIVKEIRSSG
;
A
#
# COMPACT_ATOMS: atom_id res chain seq x y z
N VAL A 1 26.02 -11.80 -7.82
CA VAL A 1 25.85 -10.33 -7.90
C VAL A 1 26.40 -9.79 -9.20
N LEU A 2 27.70 -10.03 -9.46
CA LEU A 2 28.35 -9.54 -10.69
C LEU A 2 27.67 -10.10 -11.95
N ASP A 3 27.19 -11.33 -11.93
CA ASP A 3 26.51 -11.95 -13.06
C ASP A 3 25.15 -11.29 -13.34
N ILE A 4 24.40 -10.93 -12.31
CA ILE A 4 23.13 -10.19 -12.48
C ILE A 4 23.40 -8.75 -12.92
N LEU A 5 24.34 -8.06 -12.29
CA LEU A 5 24.74 -6.71 -12.70
C LEU A 5 25.33 -6.67 -14.10
N SER A 6 26.06 -7.72 -14.52
CA SER A 6 26.57 -7.82 -15.89
C SER A 6 25.46 -7.99 -16.91
N GLN A 7 24.36 -8.66 -16.55
CA GLN A 7 23.17 -8.75 -17.40
C GLN A 7 22.54 -7.37 -17.62
N TYR A 8 22.44 -6.52 -16.56
CA TYR A 8 21.96 -5.14 -16.73
C TYR A 8 22.83 -4.31 -17.67
N GLY A 9 24.14 -4.51 -17.66
CA GLY A 9 25.08 -3.85 -18.59
C GLY A 9 24.97 -4.33 -20.05
N SER A 10 24.23 -5.40 -20.32
CA SER A 10 24.05 -5.96 -21.67
C SER A 10 22.87 -5.35 -22.45
N TYR A 11 22.03 -4.56 -21.78
CA TYR A 11 20.89 -3.90 -22.44
C TYR A 11 21.35 -2.62 -23.14
N ALA A 12 21.02 -2.51 -24.43
CA ALA A 12 21.45 -1.39 -25.27
C ALA A 12 20.67 -0.10 -25.00
N SER A 13 19.43 -0.21 -24.50
CA SER A 13 18.55 0.91 -24.22
C SER A 13 17.51 0.52 -23.14
N TYR A 14 16.77 1.52 -22.67
CA TYR A 14 15.63 1.29 -21.78
C TYR A 14 14.54 0.44 -22.45
N GLU A 15 14.27 0.63 -23.71
CA GLU A 15 13.28 -0.15 -24.49
C GLU A 15 13.70 -1.62 -24.56
N ASP A 16 14.98 -1.90 -24.77
CA ASP A 16 15.51 -3.26 -24.75
C ASP A 16 15.36 -3.89 -23.36
N LEU A 17 15.75 -3.21 -22.28
CA LEU A 17 15.52 -3.65 -20.92
C LEU A 17 14.03 -3.94 -20.66
N ARG A 18 13.14 -3.01 -21.03
CA ARG A 18 11.69 -3.14 -20.82
C ARG A 18 11.11 -4.36 -21.54
N SER A 19 11.51 -4.60 -22.78
CA SER A 19 11.03 -5.75 -23.56
C SER A 19 11.44 -7.10 -22.97
N ARG A 20 12.60 -7.14 -22.31
CA ARG A 20 13.20 -8.33 -21.71
C ARG A 20 13.13 -8.37 -20.19
N TYR A 21 12.41 -7.44 -19.57
CA TYR A 21 12.33 -7.32 -18.11
C TYR A 21 11.80 -8.58 -17.41
N THR A 22 10.91 -9.31 -18.08
CA THR A 22 10.37 -10.58 -17.58
C THR A 22 11.38 -11.73 -17.54
N GLU A 23 12.51 -11.61 -18.23
CA GLU A 23 13.60 -12.59 -18.21
C GLU A 23 14.45 -12.46 -16.93
N LEU A 24 14.34 -11.32 -16.23
CA LEU A 24 15.07 -11.10 -14.99
C LEU A 24 14.48 -11.94 -13.85
N PRO A 25 15.33 -12.46 -12.95
CA PRO A 25 14.88 -13.23 -11.79
C PRO A 25 14.02 -12.35 -10.87
N LYS A 26 12.81 -12.83 -10.57
CA LYS A 26 11.90 -12.16 -9.63
C LYS A 26 12.27 -12.53 -8.20
N ASN A 27 13.29 -11.86 -7.67
CA ASN A 27 13.77 -12.11 -6.32
C ASN A 27 14.19 -10.79 -5.64
N SER A 28 14.24 -10.77 -4.29
CA SER A 28 14.70 -9.61 -3.55
C SER A 28 16.24 -9.50 -3.59
N PHE A 29 16.73 -8.29 -3.42
CA PHE A 29 18.17 -8.02 -3.27
C PHE A 29 18.76 -8.79 -2.09
N ASP A 30 18.01 -8.92 -0.99
CA ASP A 30 18.45 -9.64 0.20
C ASP A 30 18.75 -11.11 -0.11
N TYR A 31 17.82 -11.81 -0.75
CA TYR A 31 18.00 -13.22 -1.12
C TYR A 31 19.04 -13.44 -2.21
N GLU A 32 19.11 -12.54 -3.20
CA GLU A 32 20.06 -12.73 -4.30
C GLU A 32 21.48 -12.26 -3.98
N VAL A 33 21.61 -11.30 -3.10
CA VAL A 33 22.89 -10.62 -2.87
C VAL A 33 23.36 -10.79 -1.43
N VAL A 34 22.59 -10.32 -0.46
CA VAL A 34 23.06 -10.18 0.94
C VAL A 34 23.29 -11.57 1.56
N GLU A 35 22.35 -12.47 1.45
CA GLU A 35 22.44 -13.82 2.03
C GLU A 35 23.53 -14.69 1.36
N LYS A 36 23.82 -14.43 0.09
CA LYS A 36 24.83 -15.19 -0.67
C LYS A 36 26.23 -14.55 -0.60
N ALA A 37 26.35 -13.35 -0.07
CA ALA A 37 27.60 -12.65 0.00
C ALA A 37 28.55 -13.27 1.00
N LYS A 38 29.79 -13.57 0.56
CA LYS A 38 30.84 -14.15 1.43
C LYS A 38 31.45 -13.14 2.40
N SER A 39 31.27 -11.87 2.15
CA SER A 39 31.77 -10.77 2.98
C SER A 39 30.73 -9.65 2.97
N VAL A 40 30.22 -9.32 4.15
CA VAL A 40 29.27 -8.24 4.39
C VAL A 40 29.84 -7.35 5.47
N ALA A 41 29.97 -6.05 5.18
CA ALA A 41 30.31 -5.06 6.19
C ALA A 41 29.03 -4.53 6.83
N VAL A 42 28.98 -4.51 8.15
CA VAL A 42 27.84 -3.99 8.92
C VAL A 42 28.30 -2.75 9.68
N ILE A 43 27.57 -1.66 9.49
CA ILE A 43 27.76 -0.43 10.26
C ILE A 43 26.67 -0.40 11.33
N PRO A 44 27.02 -0.54 12.63
CA PRO A 44 26.02 -0.46 13.68
C PRO A 44 25.44 0.96 13.75
N TYR A 45 24.12 1.06 13.81
CA TYR A 45 23.39 2.31 13.95
C TYR A 45 22.68 2.35 15.30
N ALA A 46 22.98 3.35 16.11
CA ALA A 46 22.43 3.52 17.46
C ALA A 46 21.22 4.49 17.53
N GLY A 47 20.75 4.99 16.38
CA GLY A 47 19.53 5.79 16.30
C GLY A 47 18.26 4.95 16.23
N SER A 48 17.12 5.60 16.07
CA SER A 48 15.83 4.94 15.87
C SER A 48 15.62 4.58 14.39
N TRP A 49 15.16 3.37 14.14
CA TRP A 49 14.70 2.91 12.83
C TRP A 49 13.50 1.98 13.04
N LYS A 50 12.47 2.12 12.24
CA LYS A 50 11.28 1.28 12.33
C LYS A 50 10.75 0.96 10.94
N ASP A 51 10.41 -0.29 10.71
CA ASP A 51 9.68 -0.72 9.52
C ASP A 51 8.19 -0.44 9.72
N LEU A 52 7.61 0.39 8.85
CA LEU A 52 6.19 0.73 8.83
C LEU A 52 5.37 -0.18 7.88
N GLY A 53 5.81 -1.41 7.68
CA GLY A 53 5.21 -2.36 6.76
C GLY A 53 3.83 -2.91 7.18
N THR A 54 3.36 -2.62 8.39
CA THR A 54 2.04 -3.02 8.88
C THR A 54 1.28 -1.83 9.45
N TRP A 55 -0.05 -1.93 9.49
CA TRP A 55 -0.89 -0.91 10.11
C TRP A 55 -0.59 -0.73 11.60
N ASN A 56 -0.26 -1.82 12.31
CA ASN A 56 0.11 -1.74 13.72
C ASN A 56 1.35 -0.86 13.91
N THR A 57 2.43 -1.15 13.18
CA THR A 57 3.67 -0.36 13.30
C THR A 57 3.50 1.09 12.84
N LEU A 58 2.65 1.34 11.84
CA LEU A 58 2.32 2.69 11.41
C LEU A 58 1.56 3.45 12.51
N THR A 59 0.53 2.84 13.11
CA THR A 59 -0.29 3.49 14.14
C THR A 59 0.48 3.78 15.43
N GLU A 60 1.53 3.04 15.73
CA GLU A 60 2.41 3.33 16.86
C GLU A 60 3.25 4.60 16.66
N GLU A 61 3.52 4.97 15.40
CA GLU A 61 4.29 6.18 15.06
C GLU A 61 3.39 7.38 14.70
N MET A 62 2.08 7.16 14.57
CA MET A 62 1.14 8.27 14.34
C MET A 62 1.04 9.15 15.58
N GLY A 63 1.21 10.47 15.42
CA GLY A 63 1.04 11.44 16.49
C GLY A 63 -0.41 11.63 16.92
N GLU A 64 -1.36 11.40 16.01
CA GLU A 64 -2.79 11.49 16.23
C GLU A 64 -3.47 10.15 15.90
N SER A 65 -4.41 9.74 16.75
CA SER A 65 -5.14 8.49 16.53
C SER A 65 -6.21 8.58 15.44
N VAL A 66 -6.56 9.79 15.01
CA VAL A 66 -7.64 10.04 14.06
C VAL A 66 -7.18 11.01 12.97
N SER A 67 -7.45 10.65 11.72
CA SER A 67 -7.21 11.51 10.55
C SER A 67 -8.43 11.53 9.64
N GLY A 68 -8.79 12.72 9.16
CA GLY A 68 -9.97 12.93 8.32
C GLY A 68 -11.28 13.09 9.10
N ARG A 69 -12.41 12.91 8.42
CA ARG A 69 -13.74 13.11 9.01
C ARG A 69 -14.19 11.85 9.76
N VAL A 70 -13.73 11.71 11.00
CA VAL A 70 -14.03 10.57 11.88
C VAL A 70 -14.60 11.07 13.20
N SER A 71 -15.56 10.34 13.76
CA SER A 71 -16.09 10.50 15.10
C SER A 71 -15.94 9.18 15.86
N VAL A 72 -15.23 9.19 16.97
CA VAL A 72 -15.01 8.02 17.82
C VAL A 72 -15.73 8.23 19.14
N ASP A 73 -16.51 7.24 19.58
CA ASP A 73 -17.11 7.23 20.91
C ASP A 73 -16.04 6.84 21.97
N GLU A 74 -15.45 7.84 22.59
CA GLU A 74 -14.40 7.64 23.61
C GLU A 74 -14.88 6.86 24.84
N GLY A 75 -16.20 6.84 25.10
CA GLY A 75 -16.79 6.09 26.22
C GLY A 75 -16.79 4.57 26.00
N SER A 76 -16.81 4.13 24.75
CA SER A 76 -16.89 2.71 24.39
C SER A 76 -15.68 2.20 23.59
N CYS A 77 -14.78 3.08 23.16
CA CYS A 77 -13.60 2.73 22.38
C CYS A 77 -12.30 2.89 23.14
N SER A 78 -11.30 2.08 22.84
CA SER A 78 -9.94 2.25 23.35
C SER A 78 -8.90 1.74 22.34
N GLY A 79 -7.77 2.44 22.22
CA GLY A 79 -6.68 2.02 21.35
C GLY A 79 -7.02 2.00 19.85
N VAL A 80 -8.04 2.75 19.43
CA VAL A 80 -8.49 2.81 18.02
C VAL A 80 -7.68 3.85 17.25
N HIS A 81 -7.20 3.50 16.06
CA HIS A 81 -6.68 4.44 15.08
C HIS A 81 -7.57 4.44 13.84
N ALA A 82 -7.89 5.62 13.34
CA ALA A 82 -8.78 5.77 12.20
C ALA A 82 -8.25 6.77 11.17
N ILE A 83 -8.21 6.35 9.91
CA ILE A 83 -7.82 7.17 8.77
C ILE A 83 -8.99 7.18 7.80
N ASN A 84 -9.53 8.35 7.50
CA ASN A 84 -10.61 8.51 6.54
C ASN A 84 -10.23 9.51 5.45
N GLU A 85 -9.97 8.99 4.26
CA GLU A 85 -9.70 9.79 3.05
C GLU A 85 -10.96 10.04 2.20
N LEU A 86 -12.11 9.51 2.64
CA LEU A 86 -13.38 9.70 1.95
C LEU A 86 -14.04 11.03 2.36
N GLY A 87 -14.91 11.54 1.48
CA GLY A 87 -15.72 12.73 1.74
C GLY A 87 -16.88 12.50 2.73
N ILE A 88 -17.20 11.23 3.02
CA ILE A 88 -18.27 10.85 3.95
C ILE A 88 -17.74 10.69 5.39
N PRO A 89 -18.56 10.91 6.43
CA PRO A 89 -18.14 10.68 7.81
C PRO A 89 -18.01 9.19 8.13
N VAL A 90 -17.05 8.86 9.00
CA VAL A 90 -16.92 7.55 9.63
C VAL A 90 -17.22 7.71 11.12
N VAL A 91 -18.09 6.87 11.65
CA VAL A 91 -18.46 6.84 13.08
C VAL A 91 -18.05 5.50 13.66
N ILE A 92 -17.35 5.52 14.78
CA ILE A 92 -16.78 4.34 15.44
C ILE A 92 -17.24 4.28 16.88
N ALA A 93 -17.80 3.14 17.27
CA ALA A 93 -18.22 2.85 18.65
C ALA A 93 -17.94 1.38 18.99
N GLY A 94 -17.55 1.11 20.24
CA GLY A 94 -17.36 -0.24 20.75
C GLY A 94 -16.16 -1.02 20.21
N LEU A 95 -15.18 -0.33 19.62
CA LEU A 95 -13.94 -0.97 19.12
C LEU A 95 -12.78 -0.80 20.09
N HIS A 96 -11.92 -1.83 20.15
CA HIS A 96 -10.72 -1.85 20.97
C HIS A 96 -9.53 -2.32 20.15
N ASP A 97 -8.36 -1.72 20.39
CA ASP A 97 -7.08 -2.07 19.76
C ASP A 97 -7.18 -2.35 18.25
N SER A 98 -7.86 -1.44 17.57
CA SER A 98 -8.26 -1.63 16.19
C SER A 98 -7.75 -0.51 15.28
N VAL A 99 -7.64 -0.81 14.00
CA VAL A 99 -7.39 0.15 12.95
C VAL A 99 -8.58 0.17 11.97
N VAL A 100 -9.02 1.37 11.63
CA VAL A 100 -10.07 1.62 10.64
C VAL A 100 -9.50 2.53 9.55
N VAL A 101 -9.48 2.06 8.32
CA VAL A 101 -8.97 2.84 7.19
C VAL A 101 -10.03 2.86 6.10
N ALA A 102 -10.46 4.05 5.72
CA ALA A 102 -11.42 4.27 4.66
C ALA A 102 -10.77 5.09 3.54
N THR A 103 -10.55 4.45 2.40
CA THR A 103 -9.97 5.03 1.20
C THR A 103 -10.89 4.81 -0.01
N PRO A 104 -10.66 5.48 -1.15
CA PRO A 104 -11.39 5.19 -2.38
C PRO A 104 -11.32 3.73 -2.84
N ASP A 105 -10.26 3.01 -2.48
CA ASP A 105 -10.07 1.61 -2.87
C ASP A 105 -10.81 0.62 -1.97
N GLY A 106 -11.25 1.05 -0.79
CA GLY A 106 -12.02 0.22 0.12
C GLY A 106 -11.94 0.64 1.57
N VAL A 107 -12.64 -0.12 2.41
CA VAL A 107 -12.63 0.08 3.86
C VAL A 107 -12.01 -1.13 4.53
N LEU A 108 -10.98 -0.89 5.33
CA LEU A 108 -10.35 -1.87 6.19
C LEU A 108 -10.77 -1.63 7.64
N VAL A 109 -11.22 -2.69 8.30
CA VAL A 109 -11.40 -2.74 9.77
C VAL A 109 -10.67 -3.97 10.27
N SER A 110 -9.68 -3.81 11.13
CA SER A 110 -8.87 -4.91 11.63
C SER A 110 -8.44 -4.66 13.09
N GLY A 111 -8.26 -5.73 13.84
CA GLY A 111 -7.45 -5.67 15.05
C GLY A 111 -6.01 -5.28 14.70
N LYS A 112 -5.33 -4.54 15.57
CA LYS A 112 -3.95 -4.10 15.31
C LYS A 112 -3.00 -5.28 15.10
N GLU A 113 -3.10 -6.30 15.96
CA GLU A 113 -2.28 -7.51 15.86
C GLU A 113 -2.55 -8.28 14.57
N ASP A 114 -3.83 -8.44 14.21
CA ASP A 114 -4.24 -9.16 13.01
C ASP A 114 -3.82 -8.44 11.72
N SER A 115 -3.60 -7.14 11.78
CA SER A 115 -3.23 -6.31 10.63
C SER A 115 -1.93 -6.75 9.93
N ALA A 116 -1.07 -7.49 10.62
CA ALA A 116 0.13 -8.09 10.04
C ALA A 116 -0.18 -9.25 9.07
N HIS A 117 -1.34 -9.87 9.17
CA HIS A 117 -1.72 -11.09 8.44
C HIS A 117 -2.79 -10.89 7.37
N ILE A 118 -3.26 -9.67 7.14
CA ILE A 118 -4.37 -9.37 6.21
C ILE A 118 -3.98 -9.37 4.73
N LYS A 119 -2.70 -9.51 4.38
CA LYS A 119 -2.20 -9.34 3.00
C LYS A 119 -2.94 -10.22 1.98
N SER A 120 -3.26 -11.45 2.34
CA SER A 120 -4.02 -12.37 1.48
C SER A 120 -5.47 -11.92 1.29
N LEU A 121 -6.13 -11.49 2.37
CA LEU A 121 -7.50 -10.98 2.34
C LEU A 121 -7.61 -9.69 1.53
N VAL A 122 -6.68 -8.77 1.73
CA VAL A 122 -6.63 -7.52 0.95
C VAL A 122 -6.44 -7.83 -0.54
N LYS A 123 -5.55 -8.78 -0.88
CA LYS A 123 -5.35 -9.20 -2.27
C LYS A 123 -6.58 -9.82 -2.91
N GLU A 124 -7.35 -10.59 -2.14
CA GLU A 124 -8.60 -11.20 -2.60
C GLU A 124 -9.71 -10.17 -2.80
N ALA A 125 -9.79 -9.17 -1.91
CA ALA A 125 -10.79 -8.11 -1.97
C ALA A 125 -10.45 -7.00 -2.97
N ALA A 126 -9.17 -6.84 -3.31
CA ALA A 126 -8.71 -5.76 -4.18
C ALA A 126 -9.26 -5.92 -5.61
N GLU A 127 -9.79 -4.84 -6.15
CA GLU A 127 -10.16 -4.75 -7.57
C GLU A 127 -8.90 -4.80 -8.46
N ASP A 128 -9.06 -5.23 -9.71
CA ASP A 128 -7.96 -5.31 -10.69
C ASP A 128 -7.31 -3.95 -10.99
N ARG A 129 -8.01 -2.87 -10.66
CA ARG A 129 -7.53 -1.49 -10.83
C ARG A 129 -7.86 -0.66 -9.61
N PRO A 130 -6.90 0.15 -9.10
CA PRO A 130 -7.17 1.05 -8.00
C PRO A 130 -8.23 2.09 -8.38
N MET A 131 -9.05 2.47 -7.40
CA MET A 131 -10.06 3.52 -7.55
C MET A 131 -9.43 4.91 -7.65
N GLN A 132 -8.22 5.07 -7.15
CA GLN A 132 -7.41 6.28 -7.27
C GLN A 132 -5.94 5.91 -7.47
N GLU A 133 -5.27 6.63 -8.37
CA GLU A 133 -3.84 6.43 -8.62
C GLU A 133 -3.17 7.74 -9.04
N THR A 134 -1.95 7.95 -8.55
CA THR A 134 -1.09 9.06 -8.95
C THR A 134 0.06 8.54 -9.79
N MET A 135 0.22 9.09 -10.97
CA MET A 135 1.23 8.74 -11.95
C MET A 135 2.13 9.93 -12.26
N THR A 136 3.18 9.71 -13.03
CA THR A 136 4.12 10.77 -13.45
C THR A 136 3.48 11.88 -14.28
N TRP A 137 2.39 11.58 -14.99
CA TRP A 137 1.64 12.53 -15.82
C TRP A 137 0.47 13.20 -15.10
N GLY A 138 0.12 12.78 -13.88
CA GLY A 138 -1.03 13.30 -13.15
C GLY A 138 -1.67 12.26 -12.24
N SER A 139 -2.96 12.38 -12.01
CA SER A 139 -3.73 11.44 -11.21
C SER A 139 -5.10 11.15 -11.83
N TYR A 140 -5.67 10.00 -11.47
CA TYR A 140 -7.08 9.74 -11.73
C TYR A 140 -7.80 9.26 -10.48
N ARG A 141 -9.10 9.48 -10.43
CA ARG A 141 -10.02 8.93 -9.44
C ARG A 141 -11.27 8.44 -10.14
N VAL A 142 -11.73 7.23 -9.80
CA VAL A 142 -13.03 6.73 -10.22
C VAL A 142 -14.09 7.46 -9.38
N VAL A 143 -15.00 8.15 -10.05
CA VAL A 143 -16.07 8.93 -9.40
C VAL A 143 -17.41 8.22 -9.43
N ASP A 144 -17.58 7.29 -10.38
CA ASP A 144 -18.76 6.43 -10.48
C ASP A 144 -18.44 5.15 -11.24
N SER A 145 -19.05 4.05 -10.84
CA SER A 145 -18.95 2.78 -11.54
C SER A 145 -20.28 2.02 -11.45
N GLY A 146 -20.70 1.46 -12.57
CA GLY A 146 -21.94 0.70 -12.65
C GLY A 146 -21.76 -0.63 -13.39
N SER A 147 -22.44 -1.66 -12.90
CA SER A 147 -22.57 -2.96 -13.60
C SER A 147 -24.02 -3.14 -14.05
N TYR A 148 -24.21 -3.53 -15.28
CA TYR A 148 -25.51 -3.72 -15.90
C TYR A 148 -25.87 -5.20 -16.00
N ARG A 149 -27.19 -5.50 -16.18
CA ARG A 149 -27.68 -6.89 -16.26
C ARG A 149 -27.16 -7.67 -17.46
N ASP A 150 -26.71 -6.98 -18.49
CA ASP A 150 -26.12 -7.58 -19.70
C ASP A 150 -24.62 -7.90 -19.53
N GLY A 151 -24.06 -7.67 -18.34
CA GLY A 151 -22.65 -7.89 -18.04
C GLY A 151 -21.74 -6.72 -18.43
N SER A 152 -22.28 -5.65 -19.01
CA SER A 152 -21.49 -4.45 -19.31
C SER A 152 -21.19 -3.66 -18.04
N ARG A 153 -20.09 -2.91 -18.05
CA ARG A 153 -19.67 -2.02 -16.96
C ARG A 153 -19.44 -0.60 -17.48
N SER A 154 -19.86 0.38 -16.72
CA SER A 154 -19.47 1.77 -16.92
C SER A 154 -18.54 2.24 -15.82
N ILE A 155 -17.55 3.04 -16.18
CA ILE A 155 -16.64 3.68 -15.23
C ILE A 155 -16.48 5.14 -15.63
N VAL A 156 -16.76 6.03 -14.70
CA VAL A 156 -16.53 7.47 -14.86
C VAL A 156 -15.29 7.85 -14.04
N LYS A 157 -14.33 8.49 -14.68
CA LYS A 157 -13.08 8.91 -14.05
C LYS A 157 -12.90 10.43 -14.12
N GLU A 158 -12.50 11.02 -13.01
CA GLU A 158 -11.90 12.33 -12.97
C GLU A 158 -10.39 12.17 -13.23
N ILE A 159 -9.86 12.87 -14.22
CA ILE A 159 -8.44 12.85 -14.57
C ILE A 159 -7.89 14.25 -14.37
N ARG A 160 -6.78 14.37 -13.63
CA ARG A 160 -6.04 15.61 -13.41
C ARG A 160 -4.65 15.44 -14.00
N SER A 161 -4.33 16.23 -15.02
CA SER A 161 -2.99 16.30 -15.60
C SER A 161 -2.11 17.24 -14.77
N SER A 162 -0.90 16.79 -14.44
CA SER A 162 0.18 17.68 -14.00
C SER A 162 0.73 18.36 -15.26
N GLY A 163 0.50 19.66 -15.39
CA GLY A 163 1.06 20.48 -16.46
C GLY A 163 2.58 20.59 -16.40
#